data_68ef61916eec64cace4f80e8716e278f
#
_entry.id   68ef61916eec64cace4f80e8716e278f
#
_cell.length_a   1.000
_cell.length_b   1.000
_cell.length_c   1.000
_cell.angle_alpha   90.00
_cell.angle_beta   90.00
_cell.angle_gamma   90.00
#
_symmetry.space_group_name_H-M   'P 1'
#
loop_
_entity.id
_entity.type
_entity.pdbx_description
1 polymer ?
#
loop_
_entity_poly.entity_id
_entity_poly.type
_entity_poly.pdbx_seq_one_letter_code
_entity_poly.pdbx_strand_id
1 'polypeptide(L)'
;MHGIARKTVDTAGGIQLNGGQDFVHVEGNLWVLLGDPVQGHGVDEHAAPVMAEGSGFIRINDIPVCREGHLASCGHASTGSSVMRISD
;
A
#
# COMPACT_ATOMS: atom_id res chain seq x y z
N MET A 1 7.65 8.41 -12.26
CA MET A 1 7.66 7.10 -11.59
C MET A 1 7.36 7.27 -10.11
N HIS A 2 6.74 6.27 -9.51
CA HIS A 2 6.32 6.32 -8.11
C HIS A 2 6.86 5.11 -7.36
N GLY A 3 7.27 5.31 -6.11
CA GLY A 3 7.82 4.25 -5.29
C GLY A 3 6.80 3.17 -4.92
N ILE A 4 7.24 1.92 -4.90
CA ILE A 4 6.40 0.78 -4.50
C ILE A 4 6.07 0.90 -3.01
N ALA A 5 4.79 0.72 -2.65
CA ALA A 5 4.37 0.73 -1.25
C ALA A 5 4.71 -0.60 -0.58
N ARG A 6 5.33 -0.54 0.60
CA ARG A 6 5.88 -1.71 1.30
C ARG A 6 5.20 -1.88 2.65
N LYS A 7 4.85 -3.12 2.97
CA LYS A 7 4.25 -3.44 4.27
C LYS A 7 5.27 -3.23 5.39
N THR A 8 4.80 -2.77 6.54
CA THR A 8 5.55 -2.51 7.76
C THR A 8 6.58 -1.39 7.67
N VAL A 9 6.78 -0.79 6.49
CA VAL A 9 7.72 0.31 6.26
C VAL A 9 6.98 1.58 5.86
N ASP A 10 6.12 1.48 4.84
CA ASP A 10 5.40 2.66 4.33
C ASP A 10 4.11 2.91 5.12
N THR A 11 3.60 4.14 5.00
CA THR A 11 2.41 4.57 5.73
C THR A 11 1.42 5.27 4.81
N ALA A 12 0.14 5.12 5.15
CA ALA A 12 -0.95 5.88 4.55
C ALA A 12 -1.79 6.46 5.70
N GLY A 13 -1.19 7.39 6.45
CA GLY A 13 -1.71 7.86 7.74
C GLY A 13 -1.26 6.96 8.88
N GLY A 14 -1.40 5.66 8.76
CA GLY A 14 -0.89 4.63 9.67
C GLY A 14 0.00 3.66 8.89
N ILE A 15 0.70 2.79 9.62
CA ILE A 15 1.61 1.82 9.02
C ILE A 15 0.86 0.81 8.16
N GLN A 16 1.40 0.50 6.98
CA GLN A 16 0.89 -0.57 6.12
C GLN A 16 1.10 -1.91 6.86
N LEU A 17 0.00 -2.60 7.16
CA LEU A 17 0.05 -3.84 7.95
C LEU A 17 0.25 -5.06 7.06
N ASN A 18 0.77 -6.15 7.64
CA ASN A 18 0.89 -7.41 6.94
C ASN A 18 -0.49 -7.98 6.58
N GLY A 19 -0.54 -8.73 5.50
CA GLY A 19 -1.77 -9.30 4.97
C GLY A 19 -1.69 -9.35 3.44
N GLY A 20 -2.74 -9.79 2.79
CA GLY A 20 -2.77 -9.90 1.34
C GLY A 20 -1.85 -11.02 0.84
N GLN A 21 -0.90 -10.70 -0.03
CA GLN A 21 0.05 -11.67 -0.55
C GLN A 21 1.25 -11.84 0.39
N ASP A 22 1.94 -12.96 0.31
CA ASP A 22 3.04 -13.28 1.21
C ASP A 22 4.31 -13.76 0.48
N PHE A 23 4.43 -13.51 -0.81
CA PHE A 23 5.55 -14.03 -1.59
C PHE A 23 6.31 -13.01 -2.45
N VAL A 24 5.73 -11.86 -2.78
CA VAL A 24 6.44 -10.83 -3.55
C VAL A 24 6.95 -9.76 -2.60
N HIS A 25 8.27 -9.67 -2.48
CA HIS A 25 8.94 -8.73 -1.58
C HIS A 25 9.62 -7.62 -2.38
N VAL A 26 9.64 -6.42 -1.78
CA VAL A 26 10.39 -5.27 -2.29
C VAL A 26 11.31 -4.81 -1.17
N GLU A 27 12.62 -4.91 -1.42
CA GLU A 27 13.64 -4.54 -0.43
C GLU A 27 13.46 -5.29 0.91
N GLY A 28 13.04 -6.56 0.83
CA GLY A 28 12.84 -7.39 2.00
C GLY A 28 11.46 -7.28 2.65
N ASN A 29 10.59 -6.41 2.15
CA ASN A 29 9.24 -6.22 2.69
C ASN A 29 8.18 -6.55 1.63
N LEU A 30 7.03 -7.05 2.09
CA LEU A 30 5.94 -7.43 1.20
C LEU A 30 5.35 -6.21 0.49
N TRP A 31 4.95 -6.40 -0.77
CA TRP A 31 4.30 -5.35 -1.56
C TRP A 31 2.84 -5.20 -1.14
N VAL A 32 2.41 -3.96 -0.94
CA VAL A 32 1.02 -3.63 -0.57
C VAL A 32 0.11 -3.78 -1.78
N LEU A 33 -1.07 -4.34 -1.55
CA LEU A 33 -2.10 -4.51 -2.57
C LEU A 33 -3.35 -3.70 -2.25
N LEU A 34 -4.16 -3.45 -3.29
CA LEU A 34 -5.49 -2.86 -3.11
C LEU A 34 -6.29 -3.69 -2.11
N GLY A 35 -6.94 -3.03 -1.15
CA GLY A 35 -7.71 -3.69 -0.11
C GLY A 35 -6.92 -4.10 1.12
N ASP A 36 -5.59 -3.97 1.08
CA ASP A 36 -4.75 -4.36 2.22
C ASP A 36 -4.92 -3.40 3.39
N PRO A 37 -4.79 -3.92 4.63
CA PRO A 37 -5.07 -3.12 5.82
C PRO A 37 -3.98 -2.09 6.12
N VAL A 38 -4.43 -0.95 6.65
CA VAL A 38 -3.59 0.12 7.19
C VAL A 38 -3.89 0.23 8.68
N GLN A 39 -2.87 0.45 9.50
CA GLN A 39 -3.06 0.60 10.94
C GLN A 39 -4.02 1.75 11.24
N GLY A 40 -4.97 1.51 12.14
CA GLY A 40 -5.89 2.54 12.60
C GLY A 40 -5.15 3.70 13.25
N HIS A 41 -5.56 4.93 12.90
CA HIS A 41 -4.89 6.14 13.38
C HIS A 41 -5.88 7.24 13.72
N GLY A 42 -7.10 6.88 14.08
CA GLY A 42 -8.15 7.82 14.44
C GLY A 42 -9.49 7.14 14.59
N VAL A 43 -10.56 7.89 14.35
CA VAL A 43 -11.94 7.42 14.46
C VAL A 43 -12.60 7.40 13.08
N ASP A 44 -13.76 6.81 12.98
CA ASP A 44 -14.55 6.71 11.75
C ASP A 44 -13.72 6.06 10.64
N GLU A 45 -13.50 6.72 9.51
CA GLU A 45 -12.74 6.18 8.38
C GLU A 45 -11.26 5.92 8.70
N HIS A 46 -10.75 6.49 9.78
CA HIS A 46 -9.36 6.28 10.21
C HIS A 46 -9.20 5.14 11.23
N ALA A 47 -10.29 4.49 11.62
CA ALA A 47 -10.24 3.44 12.66
C ALA A 47 -9.67 2.13 12.10
N ALA A 48 -10.05 1.75 10.89
CA ALA A 48 -9.59 0.52 10.26
C ALA A 48 -9.53 0.71 8.74
N PRO A 49 -8.64 1.59 8.24
CA PRO A 49 -8.58 1.88 6.81
C PRO A 49 -7.97 0.74 6.02
N VAL A 50 -8.31 0.69 4.73
CA VAL A 50 -7.71 -0.22 3.76
C VAL A 50 -7.27 0.58 2.56
N MET A 51 -6.35 0.03 1.74
CA MET A 51 -5.93 0.70 0.52
C MET A 51 -7.08 0.67 -0.48
N ALA A 52 -7.43 1.84 -1.02
CA ALA A 52 -8.58 2.04 -1.89
C ALA A 52 -8.21 2.24 -3.36
N GLU A 53 -6.93 2.43 -3.67
CA GLU A 53 -6.43 2.63 -5.02
C GLU A 53 -5.30 1.67 -5.32
N GLY A 54 -5.10 1.35 -6.59
CA GLY A 54 -4.03 0.46 -7.02
C GLY A 54 -3.64 0.70 -8.47
N SER A 55 -2.54 0.07 -8.89
CA SER A 55 -1.99 0.19 -10.25
C SER A 55 -2.98 -0.32 -11.29
N GLY A 56 -3.04 0.37 -12.44
CA GLY A 56 -3.81 -0.09 -13.59
C GLY A 56 -3.10 -1.19 -14.38
N PHE A 57 -1.83 -1.44 -14.13
CA PHE A 57 -1.01 -2.34 -14.96
C PHE A 57 -0.45 -3.54 -14.21
N ILE A 58 -0.03 -3.38 -12.96
CA ILE A 58 0.69 -4.41 -12.21
C ILE A 58 -0.20 -5.01 -11.15
N ARG A 59 -0.30 -6.35 -11.16
CA ARG A 59 -1.15 -7.10 -10.23
C ARG A 59 -0.40 -8.30 -9.66
N ILE A 60 -0.77 -8.67 -8.44
CA ILE A 60 -0.33 -9.90 -7.79
C ILE A 60 -1.59 -10.68 -7.44
N ASN A 61 -1.72 -11.92 -7.92
CA ASN A 61 -2.94 -12.72 -7.75
C ASN A 61 -4.19 -11.98 -8.25
N ASP A 62 -4.05 -11.26 -9.39
CA ASP A 62 -5.12 -10.46 -10.00
C ASP A 62 -5.56 -9.26 -9.18
N ILE A 63 -4.80 -8.89 -8.14
CA ILE A 63 -5.10 -7.73 -7.31
C ILE A 63 -4.10 -6.62 -7.61
N PRO A 64 -4.56 -5.40 -7.92
CA PRO A 64 -3.64 -4.29 -8.21
C PRO A 64 -2.69 -3.99 -7.06
N VAL A 65 -1.44 -3.72 -7.39
CA VAL A 65 -0.44 -3.34 -6.40
C VAL A 65 -0.55 -1.85 -6.07
N CYS A 66 -0.09 -1.46 -4.87
CA CYS A 66 -0.09 -0.07 -4.44
C CYS A 66 1.28 0.57 -4.60
N ARG A 67 1.28 1.87 -4.82
CA ARG A 67 2.51 2.66 -4.92
C ARG A 67 2.32 3.98 -4.19
N GLU A 68 3.39 4.72 -4.05
CA GLU A 68 3.38 6.06 -3.47
C GLU A 68 2.30 6.92 -4.14
N GLY A 69 1.51 7.61 -3.33
CA GLY A 69 0.43 8.47 -3.79
C GLY A 69 -0.93 7.80 -3.89
N HIS A 70 -1.00 6.46 -3.92
CA HIS A 70 -2.30 5.78 -3.88
C HIS A 70 -2.98 6.01 -2.52
N LEU A 71 -4.28 6.26 -2.54
CA LEU A 71 -5.03 6.62 -1.34
C LEU A 71 -5.58 5.39 -0.60
N ALA A 72 -5.52 5.45 0.73
CA ALA A 72 -6.30 4.56 1.59
C ALA A 72 -7.74 5.05 1.64
N SER A 73 -8.63 4.21 2.19
CA SER A 73 -10.06 4.55 2.33
C SER A 73 -10.30 5.79 3.19
N CYS A 74 -9.34 6.13 4.06
CA CYS A 74 -9.41 7.32 4.90
C CYS A 74 -8.91 8.59 4.19
N GLY A 75 -8.43 8.48 2.95
CA GLY A 75 -7.96 9.61 2.17
C GLY A 75 -6.47 9.93 2.30
N HIS A 76 -5.72 9.21 3.14
CA HIS A 76 -4.28 9.41 3.26
C HIS A 76 -3.53 8.69 2.13
N ALA A 77 -2.58 9.38 1.51
CA ALA A 77 -1.75 8.78 0.46
C ALA A 77 -0.64 7.93 1.08
N SER A 78 -0.34 6.79 0.44
CA SER A 78 0.76 5.94 0.88
C SER A 78 2.10 6.55 0.51
N THR A 79 3.10 6.35 1.36
CA THR A 79 4.50 6.56 1.00
C THR A 79 4.98 5.34 0.21
N GLY A 80 6.19 5.40 -0.33
CA GLY A 80 6.77 4.31 -1.10
C GLY A 80 8.27 4.34 -1.13
N SER A 81 8.87 3.31 -1.74
CA SER A 81 10.31 3.19 -1.86
C SER A 81 10.90 4.33 -2.69
N SER A 82 12.07 4.82 -2.28
CA SER A 82 12.83 5.78 -3.09
C SER A 82 13.66 5.10 -4.17
N VAL A 83 13.76 3.78 -4.14
CA VAL A 83 14.62 2.99 -5.02
C VAL A 83 13.81 2.15 -6.00
N MET A 84 12.85 1.37 -5.52
CA MET A 84 12.00 0.50 -6.34
C MET A 84 10.74 1.25 -6.73
N ARG A 85 10.60 1.57 -8.03
CA ARG A 85 9.54 2.43 -8.55
C ARG A 85 8.83 1.81 -9.74
N ILE A 86 7.58 2.19 -9.94
CA ILE A 86 6.78 1.82 -11.12
C ILE A 86 6.25 3.07 -11.80
N SER A 87 5.88 2.93 -13.08
CA SER A 87 5.52 4.07 -13.93
C SER A 87 4.10 4.58 -13.74
N ASP A 88 3.22 3.82 -13.09
CA ASP A 88 1.85 4.29 -12.84
C ASP A 88 1.50 4.35 -11.34
#